data_c191c7a8f650e2bb9f52bde6d8417baf
#
_entry.id   c191c7a8f650e2bb9f52bde6d8417baf
#
_cell.length_a   1.000
_cell.length_b   1.000
_cell.length_c   1.000
_cell.angle_alpha   90.00
_cell.angle_beta   90.00
_cell.angle_gamma   90.00
#
_symmetry.space_group_name_H-M   'P 1'
#
loop_
_entity.id
_entity.type
_entity.pdbx_description
1 polymer ?
#
loop_
_entity_poly.entity_id
_entity_poly.type
_entity_poly.pdbx_seq_one_letter_code
_entity_poly.pdbx_strand_id
1 'polypeptide(L)'
;MKKIFTLLSMAGILLLAVAALAGNLSLSGQKAPGQTSPETAGRPLPRPDNLKDIHFAGGCFWGVEEYFSRIPGVYDVTVGYANGTTENPTSKEVCGGQTGHTETVHIQYDPEVVSLKTMAEQFFKIINPISVNRQGNDIGSQYRTGMYYRSEEDRAVLESVMAEVAKKYKKPLAVELLPLKNYYLAEDYHQDYLRKNPGGYCHISFDSLKDIKTEAKGIVDPAKYSKPSEAELKKRLTPPEYNVTQKAGTERA
;
A
#
# COMPACT_ATOMS: atom_id res chain seq x y z
N MET A 1 -20.58 -5.78 -61.62
CA MET A 1 -19.81 -5.32 -62.80
C MET A 1 -18.51 -4.72 -62.34
N LYS A 2 -17.39 -5.33 -62.84
CA LYS A 2 -16.06 -4.76 -63.12
C LYS A 2 -15.30 -4.12 -61.96
N LYS A 3 -14.16 -4.53 -61.59
CA LYS A 3 -12.86 -5.08 -62.06
C LYS A 3 -11.81 -4.36 -61.26
N ILE A 4 -10.98 -5.08 -60.43
CA ILE A 4 -9.59 -5.46 -60.67
C ILE A 4 -8.68 -4.26 -61.06
N PHE A 5 -7.64 -3.99 -60.24
CA PHE A 5 -6.27 -4.09 -60.70
C PHE A 5 -5.26 -4.08 -59.54
N THR A 6 -4.46 -5.10 -59.58
CA THR A 6 -3.19 -5.40 -58.90
C THR A 6 -2.06 -4.55 -59.47
N LEU A 7 -1.06 -4.17 -58.73
CA LEU A 7 0.32 -4.16 -59.20
C LEU A 7 1.35 -4.30 -58.06
N LEU A 8 2.13 -5.35 -58.16
CA LEU A 8 3.41 -5.56 -57.50
C LEU A 8 4.46 -4.52 -57.96
N SER A 9 5.43 -4.22 -57.09
CA SER A 9 6.78 -3.92 -57.56
C SER A 9 7.77 -4.38 -56.47
N MET A 10 8.60 -5.31 -56.94
CA MET A 10 9.82 -5.80 -56.29
C MET A 10 11.00 -4.90 -56.64
N ALA A 11 12.02 -4.89 -55.83
CA ALA A 11 13.44 -4.72 -56.06
C ALA A 11 14.03 -3.85 -54.93
N GLY A 12 15.15 -4.10 -54.32
CA GLY A 12 16.23 -5.00 -54.65
C GLY A 12 17.26 -4.96 -53.52
N ILE A 13 17.90 -6.03 -53.42
CA ILE A 13 19.02 -6.40 -52.55
C ILE A 13 20.24 -5.56 -52.80
N LEU A 14 20.93 -5.07 -51.77
CA LEU A 14 22.38 -4.84 -51.87
C LEU A 14 23.09 -5.20 -50.58
N LEU A 15 23.74 -6.36 -50.59
CA LEU A 15 24.80 -6.75 -49.66
C LEU A 15 26.04 -5.93 -49.94
N LEU A 16 26.66 -5.40 -48.91
CA LEU A 16 28.10 -5.05 -48.95
C LEU A 16 28.75 -5.56 -47.67
N ALA A 17 29.44 -6.67 -47.81
CA ALA A 17 30.40 -7.19 -46.85
C ALA A 17 31.71 -6.38 -46.98
N VAL A 18 32.19 -5.83 -45.87
CA VAL A 18 33.57 -5.39 -45.76
C VAL A 18 34.20 -6.11 -44.58
N ALA A 19 35.03 -7.06 -44.90
CA ALA A 19 35.99 -7.66 -43.97
C ALA A 19 37.24 -6.78 -43.94
N ALA A 20 37.69 -6.44 -42.75
CA ALA A 20 39.05 -5.96 -42.54
C ALA A 20 39.61 -6.47 -41.21
N LEU A 21 40.60 -7.21 -41.39
CA LEU A 21 41.61 -7.82 -40.58
C LEU A 21 42.15 -7.02 -39.39
N ALA A 22 42.35 -7.77 -38.31
CA ALA A 22 43.59 -7.90 -37.51
C ALA A 22 44.18 -6.66 -36.83
N GLY A 23 44.33 -6.81 -35.56
CA GLY A 23 45.22 -6.02 -34.73
C GLY A 23 45.17 -6.47 -33.27
N ASN A 24 45.78 -7.63 -32.98
CA ASN A 24 46.11 -7.97 -31.59
C ASN A 24 47.16 -6.97 -31.08
N LEU A 25 46.74 -6.09 -30.17
CA LEU A 25 47.71 -5.39 -29.31
C LEU A 25 47.34 -5.71 -27.86
N SER A 26 48.12 -6.63 -27.32
CA SER A 26 48.18 -6.90 -25.89
C SER A 26 48.83 -5.70 -25.22
N LEU A 27 48.04 -4.94 -24.43
CA LEU A 27 48.56 -3.98 -23.48
C LEU A 27 48.19 -4.47 -22.08
N SER A 28 49.18 -5.04 -21.42
CA SER A 28 49.22 -5.21 -19.98
C SER A 28 49.21 -3.83 -19.34
N GLY A 29 48.07 -3.44 -18.80
CA GLY A 29 47.83 -2.16 -18.12
C GLY A 29 47.23 -2.37 -16.75
N GLN A 30 48.05 -2.29 -15.77
CA GLN A 30 47.88 -1.90 -14.36
C GLN A 30 46.43 -1.74 -13.87
N LYS A 31 46.10 -2.60 -12.93
CA LYS A 31 44.93 -2.55 -12.06
C LYS A 31 44.99 -1.28 -11.20
N ALA A 32 44.15 -0.29 -11.48
CA ALA A 32 43.94 0.85 -10.61
C ALA A 32 43.26 0.40 -9.32
N PRO A 33 43.60 0.95 -8.15
CA PRO A 33 43.00 0.53 -6.89
C PRO A 33 41.58 1.12 -6.73
N GLY A 34 40.63 0.21 -6.48
CA GLY A 34 39.46 0.50 -5.64
C GLY A 34 38.51 1.58 -6.12
N GLN A 35 37.75 1.34 -7.19
CA GLN A 35 36.42 1.90 -7.30
C GLN A 35 35.43 0.90 -6.69
N THR A 36 35.16 1.07 -5.41
CA THR A 36 33.95 0.52 -4.79
C THR A 36 32.77 1.27 -5.41
N SER A 37 32.01 0.58 -6.23
CA SER A 37 30.72 1.06 -6.73
C SER A 37 29.84 1.47 -5.56
N PRO A 38 29.14 2.60 -5.59
CA PRO A 38 28.15 2.96 -4.59
C PRO A 38 26.85 2.21 -4.90
N GLU A 39 26.80 0.92 -4.55
CA GLU A 39 25.64 0.06 -4.73
C GLU A 39 24.99 -0.23 -3.37
N THR A 40 24.47 0.82 -2.70
CA THR A 40 23.60 0.66 -1.52
C THR A 40 22.75 1.91 -1.23
N ALA A 41 22.40 2.70 -2.24
CA ALA A 41 21.39 3.75 -2.06
C ALA A 41 20.06 3.24 -2.63
N GLY A 42 19.10 2.94 -1.73
CA GLY A 42 17.70 2.82 -2.11
C GLY A 42 17.21 1.46 -2.61
N ARG A 43 17.83 0.34 -2.18
CA ARG A 43 17.15 -0.95 -2.39
C ARG A 43 15.93 -0.99 -1.47
N PRO A 44 14.70 -1.12 -2.01
CA PRO A 44 13.54 -1.38 -1.17
C PRO A 44 13.87 -2.59 -0.27
N LEU A 45 13.51 -2.50 1.01
CA LEU A 45 13.63 -3.68 1.87
C LEU A 45 12.99 -4.87 1.18
N PRO A 46 13.61 -6.05 1.19
CA PRO A 46 13.03 -7.22 0.54
C PRO A 46 11.63 -7.44 1.12
N ARG A 47 10.65 -7.62 0.22
CA ARG A 47 9.28 -7.93 0.63
C ARG A 47 9.30 -9.22 1.45
N PRO A 48 8.74 -9.23 2.67
CA PRO A 48 8.60 -10.46 3.44
C PRO A 48 7.81 -11.52 2.66
N ASP A 49 8.27 -12.77 2.70
CA ASP A 49 7.59 -13.88 2.00
C ASP A 49 6.31 -14.34 2.72
N ASN A 50 6.12 -13.96 3.98
CA ASN A 50 5.05 -14.39 4.87
C ASN A 50 3.89 -13.39 5.00
N LEU A 51 3.83 -12.37 4.14
CA LEU A 51 2.76 -11.37 4.19
C LEU A 51 1.38 -12.01 4.07
N LYS A 52 0.46 -11.54 4.90
CA LYS A 52 -0.96 -11.85 4.86
C LYS A 52 -1.78 -10.67 4.36
N ASP A 53 -2.99 -10.95 3.91
CA ASP A 53 -3.93 -9.98 3.36
C ASP A 53 -5.22 -9.93 4.17
N ILE A 54 -5.77 -8.74 4.38
CA ILE A 54 -7.10 -8.54 4.94
C ILE A 54 -7.77 -7.32 4.29
N HIS A 55 -9.11 -7.27 4.30
CA HIS A 55 -9.88 -6.19 3.70
C HIS A 55 -10.84 -5.60 4.73
N PHE A 56 -10.75 -4.28 4.94
CA PHE A 56 -11.61 -3.54 5.86
C PHE A 56 -12.34 -2.40 5.15
N ALA A 57 -13.65 -2.30 5.40
CA ALA A 57 -14.51 -1.21 4.98
C ALA A 57 -14.89 -0.38 6.20
N GLY A 58 -14.49 0.87 6.27
CA GLY A 58 -14.62 1.71 7.47
C GLY A 58 -15.12 3.13 7.19
N GLY A 59 -16.01 3.32 6.21
CA GLY A 59 -16.42 4.63 5.72
C GLY A 59 -15.52 5.07 4.57
N CYS A 60 -15.25 6.39 4.44
CA CYS A 60 -14.33 6.89 3.43
C CYS A 60 -12.96 6.23 3.56
N PHE A 61 -12.53 5.55 2.51
CA PHE A 61 -11.31 4.74 2.51
C PHE A 61 -10.01 5.55 2.61
N TRP A 62 -10.00 6.86 2.30
CA TRP A 62 -8.79 7.70 2.43
C TRP A 62 -8.24 7.75 3.86
N GLY A 63 -9.16 7.92 4.85
CA GLY A 63 -8.76 7.93 6.25
C GLY A 63 -8.36 6.55 6.75
N VAL A 64 -9.04 5.51 6.29
CA VAL A 64 -8.74 4.12 6.67
C VAL A 64 -7.39 3.70 6.10
N GLU A 65 -7.08 4.02 4.83
CA GLU A 65 -5.78 3.80 4.20
C GLU A 65 -4.65 4.45 5.00
N GLU A 66 -4.75 5.75 5.25
CA GLU A 66 -3.73 6.50 5.99
C GLU A 66 -3.57 5.98 7.42
N TYR A 67 -4.65 5.55 8.06
CA TYR A 67 -4.58 4.97 9.41
C TYR A 67 -3.78 3.67 9.42
N PHE A 68 -4.15 2.71 8.57
CA PHE A 68 -3.50 1.40 8.56
C PHE A 68 -2.08 1.47 8.01
N SER A 69 -1.77 2.35 7.07
CA SER A 69 -0.40 2.53 6.57
C SER A 69 0.61 2.98 7.63
N ARG A 70 0.13 3.53 8.74
CA ARG A 70 0.97 3.95 9.87
C ARG A 70 1.19 2.87 10.92
N ILE A 71 0.55 1.72 10.80
CA ILE A 71 0.69 0.63 11.77
C ILE A 71 1.99 -0.14 11.49
N PRO A 72 2.90 -0.26 12.47
CA PRO A 72 4.10 -1.09 12.31
C PRO A 72 3.73 -2.54 11.95
N GLY A 73 4.37 -3.08 10.93
CA GLY A 73 4.06 -4.41 10.40
C GLY A 73 3.09 -4.40 9.23
N VAL A 74 2.43 -3.29 8.93
CA VAL A 74 1.71 -3.11 7.66
C VAL A 74 2.73 -2.78 6.59
N TYR A 75 2.72 -3.57 5.52
CA TYR A 75 3.64 -3.46 4.41
C TYR A 75 3.09 -2.54 3.32
N ASP A 76 1.81 -2.72 2.99
CA ASP A 76 1.13 -1.96 1.95
C ASP A 76 -0.36 -1.83 2.23
N VAL A 77 -0.96 -0.73 1.82
CA VAL A 77 -2.40 -0.50 1.88
C VAL A 77 -2.84 0.13 0.56
N THR A 78 -3.83 -0.47 -0.07
CA THR A 78 -4.46 0.09 -1.27
C THR A 78 -5.96 0.27 -1.05
N VAL A 79 -6.56 1.25 -1.74
CA VAL A 79 -8.00 1.50 -1.67
C VAL A 79 -8.72 0.94 -2.89
N GLY A 80 -9.94 0.47 -2.67
CA GLY A 80 -10.74 -0.15 -3.72
C GLY A 80 -12.20 -0.33 -3.35
N TYR A 81 -12.90 -1.10 -4.14
CA TYR A 81 -14.32 -1.38 -4.03
C TYR A 81 -14.56 -2.87 -3.88
N ALA A 82 -15.24 -3.28 -2.79
CA ALA A 82 -15.43 -4.69 -2.46
C ALA A 82 -16.88 -5.10 -2.31
N ASN A 83 -17.11 -6.40 -2.48
CA ASN A 83 -18.35 -7.12 -2.16
C ASN A 83 -19.61 -6.55 -2.82
N GLY A 84 -19.46 -5.93 -3.99
CA GLY A 84 -20.58 -5.48 -4.81
C GLY A 84 -20.98 -6.51 -5.88
N THR A 85 -21.84 -6.06 -6.80
CA THR A 85 -22.45 -6.89 -7.83
C THR A 85 -21.99 -6.56 -9.26
N THR A 86 -21.28 -5.45 -9.45
CA THR A 86 -20.76 -5.02 -10.75
C THR A 86 -19.26 -5.33 -10.85
N GLU A 87 -18.78 -5.50 -12.07
CA GLU A 87 -17.36 -5.70 -12.37
C GLU A 87 -16.69 -4.37 -12.66
N ASN A 88 -15.47 -4.18 -12.16
CA ASN A 88 -14.61 -3.01 -12.40
C ASN A 88 -15.37 -1.66 -12.28
N PRO A 89 -16.07 -1.41 -11.17
CA PRO A 89 -16.85 -0.19 -11.02
C PRO A 89 -15.95 1.04 -10.91
N THR A 90 -16.40 2.16 -11.42
CA THR A 90 -15.79 3.46 -11.20
C THR A 90 -16.27 4.08 -9.88
N SER A 91 -15.50 5.02 -9.32
CA SER A 91 -15.88 5.79 -8.14
C SER A 91 -17.27 6.43 -8.31
N LYS A 92 -17.56 6.99 -9.48
CA LYS A 92 -18.85 7.60 -9.78
C LYS A 92 -20.02 6.62 -9.68
N GLU A 93 -19.85 5.40 -10.17
CA GLU A 93 -20.87 4.34 -10.11
C GLU A 93 -21.08 3.87 -8.66
N VAL A 94 -20.00 3.69 -7.91
CA VAL A 94 -20.06 3.30 -6.48
C VAL A 94 -20.76 4.39 -5.67
N CYS A 95 -20.42 5.66 -5.87
CA CYS A 95 -21.08 6.80 -5.23
C CYS A 95 -22.56 6.92 -5.62
N GLY A 96 -22.96 6.41 -6.78
CA GLY A 96 -24.36 6.28 -7.19
C GLY A 96 -25.17 5.29 -6.39
N GLY A 97 -24.52 4.45 -5.57
CA GLY A 97 -25.17 3.53 -4.60
C GLY A 97 -25.82 2.30 -5.21
N GLN A 98 -25.72 2.06 -6.53
CA GLN A 98 -26.38 0.95 -7.22
C GLN A 98 -25.49 -0.28 -7.42
N THR A 99 -24.18 -0.13 -7.23
CA THR A 99 -23.21 -1.22 -7.46
C THR A 99 -23.14 -2.23 -6.32
N GLY A 100 -23.63 -1.85 -5.13
CA GLY A 100 -23.52 -2.66 -3.92
C GLY A 100 -22.11 -2.76 -3.34
N HIS A 101 -21.10 -2.13 -3.95
CA HIS A 101 -19.73 -2.11 -3.43
C HIS A 101 -19.59 -1.23 -2.20
N THR A 102 -18.61 -1.59 -1.33
CA THR A 102 -18.12 -0.73 -0.26
C THR A 102 -16.78 -0.12 -0.63
N GLU A 103 -16.53 1.10 -0.17
CA GLU A 103 -15.17 1.63 -0.08
C GLU A 103 -14.37 0.79 0.93
N THR A 104 -13.29 0.19 0.48
CA THR A 104 -12.58 -0.86 1.19
C THR A 104 -11.09 -0.68 1.03
N VAL A 105 -10.32 -0.89 2.10
CA VAL A 105 -8.86 -1.00 2.04
C VAL A 105 -8.44 -2.46 1.96
N HIS A 106 -7.49 -2.76 1.09
CA HIS A 106 -6.73 -3.99 1.07
C HIS A 106 -5.42 -3.76 1.80
N ILE A 107 -5.15 -4.54 2.82
CA ILE A 107 -4.01 -4.38 3.71
C ILE A 107 -3.13 -5.60 3.62
N GLN A 108 -1.85 -5.40 3.28
CA GLN A 108 -0.82 -6.42 3.36
C GLN A 108 0.01 -6.20 4.63
N TYR A 109 0.15 -7.22 5.46
CA TYR A 109 0.83 -7.09 6.75
C TYR A 109 1.70 -8.30 7.08
N ASP A 110 2.74 -8.07 7.87
CA ASP A 110 3.58 -9.11 8.43
C ASP A 110 2.97 -9.62 9.75
N PRO A 111 2.47 -10.88 9.78
CA PRO A 111 1.83 -11.44 10.96
C PRO A 111 2.80 -11.68 12.15
N GLU A 112 4.11 -11.63 11.91
CA GLU A 112 5.12 -11.72 12.97
C GLU A 112 5.31 -10.37 13.68
N VAL A 113 4.88 -9.28 13.07
CA VAL A 113 5.00 -7.91 13.59
C VAL A 113 3.68 -7.42 14.17
N VAL A 114 2.58 -7.64 13.47
CA VAL A 114 1.23 -7.24 13.90
C VAL A 114 0.24 -8.35 13.58
N SER A 115 -0.55 -8.75 14.60
CA SER A 115 -1.56 -9.79 14.40
C SER A 115 -2.83 -9.26 13.76
N LEU A 116 -3.59 -10.14 13.08
CA LEU A 116 -4.93 -9.83 12.59
C LEU A 116 -5.85 -9.36 13.71
N LYS A 117 -5.72 -9.94 14.90
CA LYS A 117 -6.47 -9.52 16.09
C LYS A 117 -6.21 -8.07 16.42
N THR A 118 -4.94 -7.66 16.50
CA THR A 118 -4.56 -6.26 16.77
C THR A 118 -5.11 -5.34 15.69
N MET A 119 -5.01 -5.73 14.40
CA MET A 119 -5.54 -4.93 13.30
C MET A 119 -7.06 -4.77 13.37
N ALA A 120 -7.81 -5.82 13.70
CA ALA A 120 -9.26 -5.75 13.91
C ALA A 120 -9.61 -4.87 15.13
N GLU A 121 -8.85 -4.97 16.22
CA GLU A 121 -9.04 -4.09 17.38
C GLU A 121 -8.80 -2.61 17.02
N GLN A 122 -7.81 -2.31 16.20
CA GLN A 122 -7.56 -0.96 15.69
C GLN A 122 -8.68 -0.48 14.76
N PHE A 123 -9.20 -1.36 13.89
CA PHE A 123 -10.34 -1.05 13.04
C PHE A 123 -11.55 -0.56 13.85
N PHE A 124 -11.90 -1.23 14.94
CA PHE A 124 -13.00 -0.82 15.82
C PHE A 124 -12.77 0.50 16.57
N LYS A 125 -11.54 1.00 16.64
CA LYS A 125 -11.26 2.32 17.24
C LYS A 125 -11.55 3.48 16.30
N ILE A 126 -11.59 3.23 14.99
CA ILE A 126 -11.75 4.27 13.98
C ILE A 126 -13.14 4.33 13.34
N ILE A 127 -14.02 3.42 13.72
CA ILE A 127 -15.40 3.37 13.21
C ILE A 127 -16.44 3.54 14.32
N ASN A 128 -17.65 3.92 13.93
CA ASN A 128 -18.84 3.72 14.76
C ASN A 128 -19.50 2.39 14.37
N PRO A 129 -19.33 1.31 15.16
CA PRO A 129 -19.72 -0.03 14.75
C PRO A 129 -21.23 -0.31 14.77
N ILE A 130 -22.05 0.63 15.28
CA ILE A 130 -23.52 0.54 15.28
C ILE A 130 -24.17 1.45 14.22
N SER A 131 -23.35 2.14 13.42
CA SER A 131 -23.85 3.05 12.38
C SER A 131 -24.08 2.29 11.08
N VAL A 132 -25.29 2.41 10.53
CA VAL A 132 -25.70 1.74 9.29
C VAL A 132 -25.47 2.69 8.11
N ASN A 133 -24.76 2.23 7.08
CA ASN A 133 -24.49 2.97 5.84
C ASN A 133 -23.98 4.40 6.06
N ARG A 134 -23.19 4.60 7.10
CA ARG A 134 -22.66 5.91 7.45
C ARG A 134 -21.44 5.81 8.37
N GLN A 135 -20.43 6.66 8.11
CA GLN A 135 -19.34 6.95 9.05
C GLN A 135 -19.05 8.45 9.04
N GLY A 136 -19.13 9.08 10.22
CA GLY A 136 -19.00 10.54 10.31
C GLY A 136 -20.04 11.28 9.46
N ASN A 137 -19.57 12.11 8.53
CA ASN A 137 -20.40 12.86 7.59
C ASN A 137 -20.66 12.10 6.28
N ASP A 138 -19.98 10.98 6.05
CA ASP A 138 -20.13 10.18 4.84
C ASP A 138 -21.38 9.29 4.97
N ILE A 139 -22.36 9.50 4.11
CA ILE A 139 -23.66 8.82 4.11
C ILE A 139 -23.86 8.10 2.78
N GLY A 140 -24.11 6.81 2.82
CA GLY A 140 -24.35 5.97 1.65
C GLY A 140 -23.97 4.52 1.92
N SER A 141 -24.53 3.59 1.14
CA SER A 141 -24.23 2.15 1.26
C SER A 141 -22.77 1.83 1.02
N GLN A 142 -22.04 2.64 0.24
CA GLN A 142 -20.62 2.49 0.00
C GLN A 142 -19.78 2.76 1.25
N TYR A 143 -20.30 3.48 2.24
CA TYR A 143 -19.64 3.79 3.50
C TYR A 143 -20.06 2.88 4.67
N ARG A 144 -20.73 1.75 4.37
CA ARG A 144 -21.02 0.74 5.39
C ARG A 144 -19.74 0.10 5.88
N THR A 145 -19.77 -0.44 7.09
CA THR A 145 -18.59 -1.04 7.70
C THR A 145 -18.56 -2.55 7.51
N GLY A 146 -17.37 -3.10 7.30
CA GLY A 146 -17.19 -4.53 7.11
C GLY A 146 -15.75 -5.00 7.28
N MET A 147 -15.61 -6.27 7.63
CA MET A 147 -14.37 -7.02 7.66
C MET A 147 -14.55 -8.22 6.71
N TYR A 148 -13.72 -8.28 5.65
CA TYR A 148 -13.88 -9.26 4.59
C TYR A 148 -12.69 -10.23 4.58
N TYR A 149 -12.96 -11.50 4.89
CA TYR A 149 -11.96 -12.55 5.07
C TYR A 149 -11.83 -13.45 3.84
N ARG A 150 -10.70 -14.16 3.74
CA ARG A 150 -10.43 -15.17 2.71
C ARG A 150 -10.32 -16.58 3.28
N SER A 151 -10.06 -16.73 4.58
CA SER A 151 -9.91 -18.02 5.25
C SER A 151 -10.81 -18.13 6.48
N GLU A 152 -11.15 -19.35 6.88
CA GLU A 152 -11.93 -19.60 8.11
C GLU A 152 -11.10 -19.28 9.38
N GLU A 153 -9.77 -19.36 9.30
CA GLU A 153 -8.89 -18.94 10.39
C GLU A 153 -9.01 -17.44 10.64
N ASP A 154 -8.97 -16.63 9.58
CA ASP A 154 -9.16 -15.18 9.68
C ASP A 154 -10.57 -14.86 10.20
N ARG A 155 -11.60 -15.55 9.68
CA ARG A 155 -12.97 -15.40 10.18
C ARG A 155 -13.07 -15.61 11.68
N ALA A 156 -12.48 -16.70 12.19
CA ALA A 156 -12.55 -17.03 13.62
C ALA A 156 -11.92 -15.92 14.50
N VAL A 157 -10.79 -15.35 14.07
CA VAL A 157 -10.13 -14.25 14.76
C VAL A 157 -11.02 -12.99 14.73
N LEU A 158 -11.55 -12.61 13.58
CA LEU A 158 -12.39 -11.43 13.41
C LEU A 158 -13.69 -11.55 14.20
N GLU A 159 -14.32 -12.73 14.19
CA GLU A 159 -15.55 -13.02 14.94
C GLU A 159 -15.32 -12.91 16.46
N SER A 160 -14.18 -13.40 16.95
CA SER A 160 -13.80 -13.27 18.36
C SER A 160 -13.66 -11.81 18.77
N VAL A 161 -12.98 -10.98 17.98
CA VAL A 161 -12.83 -9.53 18.25
C VAL A 161 -14.18 -8.85 18.21
N MET A 162 -14.99 -9.15 17.20
CA MET A 162 -16.34 -8.58 17.06
C MET A 162 -17.24 -8.91 18.25
N ALA A 163 -17.17 -10.14 18.77
CA ALA A 163 -17.91 -10.57 19.97
C ALA A 163 -17.51 -9.79 21.23
N GLU A 164 -16.20 -9.52 21.41
CA GLU A 164 -15.72 -8.70 22.53
C GLU A 164 -16.17 -7.24 22.42
N VAL A 165 -16.13 -6.69 21.20
CA VAL A 165 -16.62 -5.32 20.97
C VAL A 165 -18.13 -5.21 21.18
N ALA A 166 -18.91 -6.20 20.76
CA ALA A 166 -20.36 -6.21 20.89
C ALA A 166 -20.81 -6.06 22.37
N LYS A 167 -20.05 -6.57 23.33
CA LYS A 167 -20.35 -6.44 24.78
C LYS A 167 -20.40 -4.98 25.25
N LYS A 168 -19.77 -4.06 24.52
CA LYS A 168 -19.71 -2.62 24.87
C LYS A 168 -20.94 -1.84 24.38
N TYR A 169 -21.77 -2.45 23.55
CA TYR A 169 -22.90 -1.80 22.89
C TYR A 169 -24.25 -2.43 23.28
N LYS A 170 -25.26 -1.60 23.46
CA LYS A 170 -26.66 -2.06 23.72
C LYS A 170 -27.37 -2.44 22.41
N LYS A 171 -26.91 -1.92 21.29
CA LYS A 171 -27.44 -2.20 19.95
C LYS A 171 -26.55 -3.24 19.26
N PRO A 172 -27.11 -4.05 18.37
CA PRO A 172 -26.29 -4.95 17.54
C PRO A 172 -25.30 -4.14 16.72
N LEU A 173 -24.14 -4.73 16.46
CA LEU A 173 -23.15 -4.14 15.56
C LEU A 173 -23.69 -4.18 14.12
N ALA A 174 -23.42 -3.12 13.37
CA ALA A 174 -23.75 -2.99 11.95
C ALA A 174 -22.58 -3.38 11.03
N VAL A 175 -21.49 -3.90 11.62
CA VAL A 175 -20.29 -4.31 10.88
C VAL A 175 -20.54 -5.65 10.21
N GLU A 176 -20.35 -5.71 8.88
CA GLU A 176 -20.41 -6.96 8.14
C GLU A 176 -19.17 -7.82 8.46
N LEU A 177 -19.36 -9.13 8.64
CA LEU A 177 -18.31 -10.13 8.67
C LEU A 177 -18.61 -11.15 7.58
N LEU A 178 -18.00 -10.99 6.42
CA LEU A 178 -18.35 -11.75 5.21
C LEU A 178 -17.08 -12.25 4.51
N PRO A 179 -17.18 -13.34 3.73
CA PRO A 179 -16.11 -13.69 2.81
C PRO A 179 -15.91 -12.57 1.77
N LEU A 180 -14.67 -12.35 1.39
CA LEU A 180 -14.34 -11.48 0.27
C LEU A 180 -14.79 -12.15 -1.03
N LYS A 181 -15.76 -11.57 -1.72
CA LYS A 181 -16.27 -12.04 -3.02
C LYS A 181 -15.50 -11.48 -4.19
N ASN A 182 -15.25 -10.18 -4.15
CA ASN A 182 -14.51 -9.43 -5.15
C ASN A 182 -13.87 -8.19 -4.53
N TYR A 183 -12.81 -7.72 -5.17
CA TYR A 183 -12.16 -6.45 -4.85
C TYR A 183 -11.61 -5.87 -6.16
N TYR A 184 -11.94 -4.64 -6.44
CA TYR A 184 -11.46 -3.87 -7.58
C TYR A 184 -10.70 -2.65 -7.08
N LEU A 185 -9.47 -2.49 -7.54
CA LEU A 185 -8.63 -1.34 -7.17
C LEU A 185 -9.31 -0.05 -7.60
N ALA A 186 -9.37 0.94 -6.71
CA ALA A 186 -9.86 2.26 -7.06
C ALA A 186 -8.83 3.00 -7.91
N GLU A 187 -9.27 4.06 -8.57
CA GLU A 187 -8.48 4.87 -9.49
C GLU A 187 -7.25 5.48 -8.77
N ASP A 188 -6.17 5.71 -9.50
CA ASP A 188 -4.87 6.16 -8.97
C ASP A 188 -4.94 7.44 -8.13
N TYR A 189 -5.90 8.33 -8.43
CA TYR A 189 -6.08 9.57 -7.67
C TYR A 189 -6.64 9.34 -6.26
N HIS A 190 -7.19 8.17 -5.98
CA HIS A 190 -7.64 7.78 -4.64
C HIS A 190 -6.53 7.17 -3.79
N GLN A 191 -5.53 6.53 -4.41
CA GLN A 191 -4.43 5.89 -3.69
C GLN A 191 -3.57 6.94 -2.99
N ASP A 192 -3.20 6.70 -1.73
CA ASP A 192 -2.40 7.61 -0.90
C ASP A 192 -2.98 9.05 -0.82
N TYR A 193 -4.31 9.18 -0.87
CA TYR A 193 -4.94 10.49 -1.03
C TYR A 193 -4.53 11.48 0.06
N LEU A 194 -4.58 11.10 1.35
CA LEU A 194 -4.22 11.99 2.44
C LEU A 194 -2.72 12.27 2.52
N ARG A 195 -1.88 11.35 2.06
CA ARG A 195 -0.44 11.60 1.94
C ARG A 195 -0.14 12.64 0.87
N LYS A 196 -0.82 12.56 -0.27
CA LYS A 196 -0.72 13.53 -1.38
C LYS A 196 -1.42 14.85 -1.05
N ASN A 197 -2.44 14.84 -0.18
CA ASN A 197 -3.28 15.98 0.20
C ASN A 197 -3.40 16.10 1.73
N PRO A 198 -2.37 16.58 2.45
CA PRO A 198 -2.36 16.60 3.93
C PRO A 198 -3.51 17.39 4.58
N GLY A 199 -4.15 18.32 3.85
CA GLY A 199 -5.34 19.07 4.29
C GLY A 199 -6.66 18.45 3.83
N GLY A 200 -6.65 17.25 3.27
CA GLY A 200 -7.82 16.55 2.78
C GLY A 200 -8.78 16.16 3.90
N TYR A 201 -10.03 15.90 3.52
CA TYR A 201 -11.06 15.46 4.46
C TYR A 201 -10.69 14.11 5.09
N CYS A 202 -10.78 14.04 6.41
CA CYS A 202 -10.64 12.81 7.17
C CYS A 202 -11.55 12.83 8.41
N HIS A 203 -12.33 11.78 8.62
CA HIS A 203 -13.19 11.62 9.80
C HIS A 203 -12.52 10.82 10.93
N ILE A 204 -11.31 10.31 10.70
CA ILE A 204 -10.60 9.41 11.61
C ILE A 204 -9.60 10.20 12.47
N SER A 205 -9.57 9.91 13.79
CA SER A 205 -8.49 10.33 14.66
C SER A 205 -7.36 9.29 14.66
N PHE A 206 -6.14 9.77 14.55
CA PHE A 206 -4.92 8.95 14.59
C PHE A 206 -4.36 8.76 16.02
N ASP A 207 -5.04 9.26 17.05
CA ASP A 207 -4.54 9.21 18.42
C ASP A 207 -4.36 7.79 18.96
N SER A 208 -5.22 6.88 18.54
CA SER A 208 -5.15 5.46 18.95
C SER A 208 -3.93 4.70 18.44
N LEU A 209 -3.20 5.26 17.46
CA LEU A 209 -1.95 4.67 16.96
C LEU A 209 -0.83 4.69 18.01
N LYS A 210 -0.88 5.62 18.98
CA LYS A 210 0.12 5.76 20.04
C LYS A 210 0.15 4.53 20.98
N ASP A 211 -0.93 3.76 21.04
CA ASP A 211 -1.12 2.64 21.96
C ASP A 211 -0.95 1.28 21.29
N ILE A 212 -0.48 1.23 20.05
CA ILE A 212 -0.35 -0.04 19.33
C ILE A 212 0.78 -0.87 19.92
N LYS A 213 0.43 -2.05 20.42
CA LYS A 213 1.40 -3.07 20.82
C LYS A 213 1.73 -3.92 19.60
N THR A 214 2.97 -3.90 19.18
CA THR A 214 3.49 -4.80 18.16
C THR A 214 3.99 -6.08 18.79
N GLU A 215 3.78 -7.22 18.14
CA GLU A 215 4.18 -8.55 18.63
C GLU A 215 5.63 -8.87 18.28
N ALA A 216 6.29 -8.00 17.52
CA ALA A 216 7.63 -8.24 17.03
C ALA A 216 8.67 -8.33 18.14
N LYS A 217 9.22 -9.50 18.28
CA LYS A 217 10.50 -9.69 18.98
C LYS A 217 11.59 -9.06 18.09
N GLY A 218 11.97 -7.80 18.37
CA GLY A 218 13.10 -7.17 17.72
C GLY A 218 12.82 -5.89 16.94
N ILE A 219 11.58 -5.42 16.85
CA ILE A 219 11.36 -4.04 16.40
C ILE A 219 11.93 -3.10 17.44
N VAL A 220 12.83 -2.26 17.00
CA VAL A 220 13.48 -1.25 17.83
C VAL A 220 12.37 -0.37 18.44
N ASP A 221 12.22 -0.48 19.76
CA ASP A 221 11.34 0.40 20.53
C ASP A 221 11.72 1.87 20.19
N PRO A 222 10.84 2.63 19.55
CA PRO A 222 11.15 4.00 19.16
C PRO A 222 11.59 4.86 20.37
N ALA A 223 11.13 4.51 21.59
CA ALA A 223 11.53 5.17 22.82
C ALA A 223 12.98 4.84 23.22
N LYS A 224 13.54 3.74 22.72
CA LYS A 224 14.95 3.37 22.91
C LYS A 224 15.86 3.84 21.77
N TYR A 225 15.29 4.38 20.69
CA TYR A 225 16.04 4.91 19.57
C TYR A 225 16.36 6.38 19.82
N SER A 226 17.46 6.63 20.51
CA SER A 226 18.00 7.99 20.55
C SER A 226 18.57 8.30 19.18
N LYS A 227 18.04 9.34 18.52
CA LYS A 227 18.61 9.87 17.28
C LYS A 227 20.11 10.11 17.51
N PRO A 228 21.02 9.57 16.70
CA PRO A 228 22.45 9.85 16.81
C PRO A 228 22.70 11.36 16.83
N SER A 229 23.71 11.78 17.54
CA SER A 229 24.08 13.20 17.58
C SER A 229 24.39 13.73 16.17
N GLU A 230 24.22 15.02 15.96
CA GLU A 230 24.53 15.66 14.68
C GLU A 230 25.96 15.36 14.20
N ALA A 231 26.91 15.30 15.13
CA ALA A 231 28.30 14.97 14.85
C ALA A 231 28.47 13.53 14.36
N GLU A 232 27.74 12.58 14.91
CA GLU A 232 27.73 11.18 14.46
C GLU A 232 27.05 11.02 13.11
N LEU A 233 25.93 11.72 12.89
CA LEU A 233 25.25 11.71 11.59
C LEU A 233 26.13 12.27 10.48
N LYS A 234 26.86 13.36 10.73
CA LYS A 234 27.83 13.93 9.76
C LYS A 234 29.02 13.01 9.48
N LYS A 235 29.37 12.09 10.38
CA LYS A 235 30.41 11.07 10.14
C LYS A 235 29.90 9.89 9.32
N ARG A 236 28.60 9.57 9.41
CA ARG A 236 27.99 8.39 8.78
C ARG A 236 27.36 8.69 7.42
N LEU A 237 26.90 9.91 7.23
CA LEU A 237 26.18 10.33 6.02
C LEU A 237 27.09 11.22 5.17
N THR A 238 26.99 11.07 3.87
CA THR A 238 27.57 12.03 2.93
C THR A 238 26.86 13.40 3.05
N PRO A 239 27.46 14.51 2.61
CA PRO A 239 26.82 15.82 2.66
C PRO A 239 25.43 15.87 1.98
N PRO A 240 25.19 15.25 0.79
CA PRO A 240 23.85 15.18 0.22
C PRO A 240 22.86 14.40 1.08
N GLU A 241 23.21 13.20 1.55
CA GLU A 241 22.36 12.38 2.41
C GLU A 241 22.01 13.11 3.71
N TYR A 242 22.99 13.77 4.32
CA TYR A 242 22.75 14.57 5.52
C TYR A 242 21.77 15.72 5.24
N ASN A 243 21.92 16.41 4.12
CA ASN A 243 21.05 17.52 3.75
C ASN A 243 19.62 17.07 3.50
N VAL A 244 19.43 15.98 2.75
CA VAL A 244 18.11 15.41 2.46
C VAL A 244 17.44 14.91 3.73
N THR A 245 18.14 14.11 4.56
CA THR A 245 17.53 13.43 5.70
C THR A 245 17.38 14.30 6.94
N GLN A 246 18.24 15.31 7.14
CA GLN A 246 18.29 16.12 8.38
C GLN A 246 17.82 17.56 8.16
N LYS A 247 17.84 18.08 6.94
CA LYS A 247 17.49 19.48 6.62
C LYS A 247 16.38 19.61 5.59
N ALA A 248 15.68 18.51 5.27
CA ALA A 248 14.63 18.47 4.24
C ALA A 248 15.10 19.07 2.88
N GLY A 249 16.37 18.91 2.57
CA GLY A 249 16.91 19.27 1.26
C GLY A 249 16.41 18.33 0.18
N THR A 250 16.55 18.75 -1.09
CA THR A 250 16.29 17.89 -2.25
C THR A 250 17.60 17.51 -2.92
N GLU A 251 17.69 16.29 -3.44
CA GLU A 251 18.80 15.93 -4.32
C GLU A 251 18.69 16.70 -5.64
N ARG A 252 19.84 17.14 -6.16
CA ARG A 252 19.90 17.72 -7.51
C ARG A 252 19.83 16.56 -8.52
N ALA A 253 18.96 16.70 -9.50
CA ALA A 253 18.88 15.81 -10.65
C ALA A 253 20.17 15.84 -11.47
#